data_d98b1612f57c61ded309c630d8c797b3
#
_entry.id   d98b1612f57c61ded309c630d8c797b3
#
_cell.length_a   1.000
_cell.length_b   1.000
_cell.length_c   1.000
_cell.angle_alpha   90.00
_cell.angle_beta   90.00
_cell.angle_gamma   90.00
#
_symmetry.space_group_name_H-M   'P 1'
#
loop_
_entity.id
_entity.type
_entity.pdbx_description
1 polymer ?
#
loop_
_entity_poly.entity_id
_entity_poly.type
_entity_poly.pdbx_seq_one_letter_code
_entity_poly.pdbx_strand_id
1 'polypeptide(L)'
;MQMIDKRLLNKKVIVTGGSRGIGAGIVKRLVNEGAEIIIADIEEEQAKKLIEDLNTKKINFVKTNLSEEDEIIKLFEFAKNHWGTVDILVNNAGIEDGFTLSNQSYEKYRNTMKVNLDAPFLCSKYALPLLEKSKSGRIIMISSIQGIRGYKGNISYNTAKGGLINMTRVLAVELAEKNILVNSVAPGFINTNMSIMKDGNLEWDTDWFKDVYLKYEKLPMARYGNPDDVAGAVFFFCSEDSKYVTGQTLLVDGGVSATF
;
A
#
# COMPACT_ATOMS: atom_id res chain seq x y z
N MET A 1 11.64 10.73 30.42
CA MET A 1 11.24 10.16 29.13
C MET A 1 9.85 10.69 28.83
N GLN A 2 9.71 11.71 27.98
CA GLN A 2 8.40 12.20 27.57
C GLN A 2 7.66 11.04 26.89
N MET A 3 6.44 10.73 27.36
CA MET A 3 5.55 9.81 26.64
C MET A 3 5.27 10.45 25.28
N ILE A 4 5.76 9.83 24.21
CA ILE A 4 5.41 10.23 22.84
C ILE A 4 3.91 9.96 22.74
N ASP A 5 3.12 11.02 22.60
CA ASP A 5 1.67 10.91 22.39
C ASP A 5 1.42 10.02 21.16
N LYS A 6 0.76 8.90 21.37
CA LYS A 6 0.41 7.96 20.29
C LYS A 6 -0.67 8.59 19.41
N ARG A 7 -0.29 8.98 18.23
CA ARG A 7 -1.07 9.84 17.33
C ARG A 7 -2.23 9.12 16.62
N LEU A 8 -2.22 7.77 16.65
CA LEU A 8 -3.29 6.92 16.12
C LEU A 8 -3.94 6.06 17.20
N LEU A 9 -3.96 6.55 18.45
CA LEU A 9 -4.51 5.80 19.58
C LEU A 9 -5.95 5.35 19.30
N ASN A 10 -6.19 4.03 19.37
CA ASN A 10 -7.47 3.37 19.15
C ASN A 10 -8.08 3.53 17.74
N LYS A 11 -7.35 4.05 16.75
CA LYS A 11 -7.78 4.05 15.37
C LYS A 11 -7.87 2.63 14.82
N LYS A 12 -8.94 2.32 14.12
CA LYS A 12 -9.24 1.02 13.50
C LYS A 12 -8.73 1.03 12.07
N VAL A 13 -7.71 0.24 11.77
CA VAL A 13 -6.98 0.27 10.50
C VAL A 13 -7.03 -1.10 9.82
N ILE A 14 -7.40 -1.13 8.55
CA ILE A 14 -7.25 -2.32 7.70
C ILE A 14 -6.06 -2.08 6.76
N VAL A 15 -5.12 -3.03 6.72
CA VAL A 15 -3.97 -3.02 5.80
C VAL A 15 -4.03 -4.26 4.92
N THR A 16 -4.26 -4.08 3.63
CA THR A 16 -4.21 -5.18 2.66
C THR A 16 -2.75 -5.49 2.28
N GLY A 17 -2.41 -6.77 2.13
CA GLY A 17 -1.02 -7.17 1.89
C GLY A 17 -0.09 -6.79 3.03
N GLY A 18 -0.58 -6.86 4.28
CA GLY A 18 0.10 -6.35 5.47
C GLY A 18 1.15 -7.27 6.08
N SER A 19 1.31 -8.50 5.57
CA SER A 19 2.13 -9.53 6.21
C SER A 19 3.63 -9.38 5.94
N ARG A 20 4.04 -8.70 4.88
CA ARG A 20 5.45 -8.54 4.47
C ARG A 20 5.72 -7.22 3.75
N GLY A 21 7.00 -6.96 3.49
CA GLY A 21 7.47 -5.82 2.68
C GLY A 21 6.93 -4.47 3.19
N ILE A 22 6.45 -3.64 2.27
CA ILE A 22 5.89 -2.31 2.58
C ILE A 22 4.73 -2.43 3.57
N GLY A 23 3.83 -3.41 3.37
CA GLY A 23 2.67 -3.63 4.23
C GLY A 23 3.07 -3.91 5.69
N ALA A 24 4.07 -4.77 5.91
CA ALA A 24 4.58 -5.05 7.26
C ALA A 24 5.21 -3.80 7.90
N GLY A 25 5.96 -2.99 7.14
CA GLY A 25 6.47 -1.70 7.61
C GLY A 25 5.35 -0.74 8.03
N ILE A 26 4.27 -0.69 7.23
CA ILE A 26 3.08 0.11 7.56
C ILE A 26 2.42 -0.41 8.85
N VAL A 27 2.16 -1.72 8.95
CA VAL A 27 1.58 -2.34 10.15
C VAL A 27 2.40 -2.01 11.39
N LYS A 28 3.73 -2.22 11.34
CA LYS A 28 4.66 -1.92 12.42
C LYS A 28 4.59 -0.44 12.85
N ARG A 29 4.60 0.47 11.88
CA ARG A 29 4.53 1.90 12.18
C ARG A 29 3.20 2.27 12.84
N LEU A 30 2.07 1.87 12.25
CA LEU A 30 0.75 2.29 12.73
C LEU A 30 0.39 1.68 14.08
N VAL A 31 0.78 0.43 14.36
CA VAL A 31 0.55 -0.17 15.68
C VAL A 31 1.40 0.50 16.77
N ASN A 32 2.64 0.89 16.46
CA ASN A 32 3.48 1.66 17.37
C ASN A 32 2.90 3.03 17.71
N GLU A 33 2.13 3.62 16.78
CA GLU A 33 1.37 4.87 16.99
C GLU A 33 0.02 4.63 17.69
N GLY A 34 -0.26 3.40 18.11
CA GLY A 34 -1.41 3.06 18.95
C GLY A 34 -2.64 2.53 18.21
N ALA A 35 -2.58 2.37 16.90
CA ALA A 35 -3.67 1.81 16.10
C ALA A 35 -3.98 0.35 16.47
N GLU A 36 -5.23 -0.06 16.22
CA GLU A 36 -5.65 -1.46 16.16
C GLU A 36 -5.76 -1.85 14.69
N ILE A 37 -5.19 -3.00 14.32
CA ILE A 37 -4.97 -3.35 12.90
C ILE A 37 -5.64 -4.68 12.56
N ILE A 38 -6.28 -4.74 11.40
CA ILE A 38 -6.57 -5.98 10.69
C ILE A 38 -5.60 -6.06 9.51
N ILE A 39 -4.79 -7.11 9.50
CA ILE A 39 -4.00 -7.51 8.34
C ILE A 39 -4.88 -8.40 7.46
N ALA A 40 -5.11 -8.00 6.21
CA ALA A 40 -5.78 -8.79 5.19
C ALA A 40 -4.76 -9.29 4.17
N ASP A 41 -4.44 -10.58 4.18
CA ASP A 41 -3.39 -11.15 3.34
C ASP A 41 -3.64 -12.64 3.09
N ILE A 42 -3.00 -13.22 2.08
CA ILE A 42 -2.97 -14.66 1.84
C ILE A 42 -1.85 -15.36 2.64
N GLU A 43 -0.83 -14.62 3.06
CA GLU A 43 0.43 -15.10 3.66
C GLU A 43 0.29 -15.26 5.18
N GLU A 44 -0.43 -16.31 5.61
CA GLU A 44 -0.77 -16.54 7.03
C GLU A 44 0.46 -16.68 7.94
N GLU A 45 1.47 -17.45 7.51
CA GLU A 45 2.66 -17.70 8.34
C GLU A 45 3.49 -16.43 8.55
N GLN A 46 3.62 -15.58 7.51
CA GLN A 46 4.29 -14.29 7.62
C GLN A 46 3.52 -13.34 8.54
N ALA A 47 2.19 -13.35 8.47
CA ALA A 47 1.37 -12.56 9.38
C ALA A 47 1.54 -12.99 10.84
N LYS A 48 1.50 -14.30 11.12
CA LYS A 48 1.73 -14.83 12.48
C LYS A 48 3.08 -14.41 13.02
N LYS A 49 4.14 -14.59 12.23
CA LYS A 49 5.49 -14.18 12.64
C LYS A 49 5.56 -12.68 12.92
N LEU A 50 4.99 -11.83 12.05
CA LEU A 50 4.96 -10.38 12.28
C LEU A 50 4.23 -10.01 13.59
N ILE A 51 3.09 -10.68 13.89
CA ILE A 51 2.31 -10.44 15.10
C ILE A 51 3.11 -10.86 16.35
N GLU A 52 3.79 -12.00 16.30
CA GLU A 52 4.66 -12.48 17.36
C GLU A 52 5.83 -11.52 17.62
N ASP A 53 6.53 -11.08 16.54
CA ASP A 53 7.66 -10.15 16.63
C ASP A 53 7.25 -8.79 17.25
N LEU A 54 6.03 -8.32 16.96
CA LEU A 54 5.50 -7.07 17.49
C LEU A 54 4.94 -7.21 18.90
N ASN A 55 4.76 -8.43 19.40
CA ASN A 55 4.30 -8.76 20.75
C ASN A 55 3.12 -7.90 21.22
N THR A 56 2.08 -7.80 20.41
CA THR A 56 0.91 -6.96 20.67
C THR A 56 -0.41 -7.68 20.41
N LYS A 57 -1.43 -7.37 21.22
CA LYS A 57 -2.81 -7.84 21.01
C LYS A 57 -3.65 -6.94 20.10
N LYS A 58 -3.03 -5.90 19.53
CA LYS A 58 -3.74 -4.91 18.70
C LYS A 58 -3.82 -5.29 17.22
N ILE A 59 -3.36 -6.47 16.84
CA ILE A 59 -3.34 -6.93 15.46
C ILE A 59 -4.17 -8.21 15.34
N ASN A 60 -5.09 -8.20 14.39
CA ASN A 60 -5.84 -9.36 13.94
C ASN A 60 -5.42 -9.70 12.51
N PHE A 61 -5.38 -10.98 12.18
CA PHE A 61 -5.16 -11.45 10.82
C PHE A 61 -6.46 -12.03 10.26
N VAL A 62 -6.78 -11.66 9.02
CA VAL A 62 -7.89 -12.22 8.25
C VAL A 62 -7.31 -12.70 6.91
N LYS A 63 -7.28 -14.02 6.71
CA LYS A 63 -6.86 -14.59 5.43
C LYS A 63 -7.80 -14.13 4.34
N THR A 64 -7.26 -13.44 3.33
CA THR A 64 -8.05 -12.82 2.29
C THR A 64 -7.33 -12.88 0.96
N ASN A 65 -7.88 -13.61 0.00
CA ASN A 65 -7.48 -13.54 -1.39
C ASN A 65 -8.21 -12.37 -2.07
N LEU A 66 -7.51 -11.28 -2.30
CA LEU A 66 -8.10 -10.06 -2.85
C LEU A 66 -8.49 -10.16 -4.34
N SER A 67 -8.17 -11.25 -5.03
CA SER A 67 -8.71 -11.52 -6.37
C SER A 67 -10.16 -12.02 -6.35
N GLU A 68 -10.70 -12.33 -5.15
CA GLU A 68 -12.01 -12.91 -4.96
C GLU A 68 -12.91 -11.95 -4.16
N GLU A 69 -13.96 -11.41 -4.80
CA GLU A 69 -14.87 -10.44 -4.20
C GLU A 69 -15.52 -10.95 -2.92
N ASP A 70 -15.91 -12.24 -2.90
CA ASP A 70 -16.54 -12.87 -1.72
C ASP A 70 -15.62 -12.88 -0.49
N GLU A 71 -14.31 -13.00 -0.68
CA GLU A 71 -13.34 -12.93 0.42
C GLU A 71 -13.17 -11.48 0.92
N ILE A 72 -13.22 -10.51 0.03
CA ILE A 72 -13.23 -9.10 0.39
C ILE A 72 -14.50 -8.77 1.21
N ILE A 73 -15.68 -9.26 0.80
CA ILE A 73 -16.91 -9.08 1.56
C ILE A 73 -16.76 -9.65 2.98
N LYS A 74 -16.26 -10.89 3.12
CA LYS A 74 -16.03 -11.53 4.43
C LYS A 74 -15.05 -10.73 5.31
N LEU A 75 -14.01 -10.13 4.73
CA LEU A 75 -13.10 -9.24 5.46
C LEU A 75 -13.85 -8.07 6.09
N PHE A 76 -14.70 -7.38 5.34
CA PHE A 76 -15.43 -6.22 5.86
C PHE A 76 -16.59 -6.60 6.78
N GLU A 77 -17.19 -7.78 6.61
CA GLU A 77 -18.13 -8.35 7.60
C GLU A 77 -17.41 -8.66 8.92
N PHE A 78 -16.20 -9.24 8.87
CA PHE A 78 -15.39 -9.43 10.07
C PHE A 78 -15.09 -8.09 10.75
N ALA A 79 -14.62 -7.07 10.02
CA ALA A 79 -14.33 -5.77 10.57
C ALA A 79 -15.59 -5.09 11.18
N LYS A 80 -16.74 -5.22 10.53
CA LYS A 80 -18.04 -4.75 11.05
C LYS A 80 -18.40 -5.40 12.37
N ASN A 81 -18.27 -6.73 12.46
CA ASN A 81 -18.63 -7.47 13.66
C ASN A 81 -17.64 -7.25 14.80
N HIS A 82 -16.36 -7.04 14.47
CA HIS A 82 -15.29 -6.88 15.46
C HIS A 82 -15.20 -5.44 16.01
N TRP A 83 -15.33 -4.44 15.15
CA TRP A 83 -15.16 -3.02 15.51
C TRP A 83 -16.41 -2.15 15.32
N GLY A 84 -17.29 -2.52 14.40
CA GLY A 84 -18.45 -1.71 14.02
C GLY A 84 -18.14 -0.47 13.18
N THR A 85 -16.87 -0.07 13.11
CA THR A 85 -16.34 1.09 12.36
C THR A 85 -14.95 0.78 11.83
N VAL A 86 -14.49 1.53 10.82
CA VAL A 86 -13.12 1.57 10.33
C VAL A 86 -12.72 3.03 10.19
N ASP A 87 -11.55 3.40 10.70
CA ASP A 87 -11.03 4.77 10.55
C ASP A 87 -10.15 4.90 9.30
N ILE A 88 -9.34 3.87 9.00
CA ILE A 88 -8.34 3.93 7.96
C ILE A 88 -8.33 2.62 7.16
N LEU A 89 -8.39 2.75 5.83
CA LEU A 89 -8.12 1.66 4.90
C LEU A 89 -6.81 1.95 4.15
N VAL A 90 -5.86 1.01 4.21
CA VAL A 90 -4.63 1.06 3.41
C VAL A 90 -4.68 -0.03 2.37
N ASN A 91 -4.92 0.33 1.12
CA ASN A 91 -4.86 -0.54 -0.06
C ASN A 91 -3.40 -0.68 -0.50
N ASN A 92 -2.69 -1.65 0.08
CA ASN A 92 -1.27 -1.87 -0.16
C ASN A 92 -0.99 -3.13 -0.98
N ALA A 93 -1.84 -4.14 -0.93
CA ALA A 93 -1.63 -5.38 -1.67
C ALA A 93 -1.35 -5.14 -3.16
N GLY A 94 -0.43 -5.90 -3.72
CA GLY A 94 -0.09 -5.83 -5.13
C GLY A 94 0.84 -6.95 -5.57
N ILE A 95 0.74 -7.28 -6.85
CA ILE A 95 1.60 -8.25 -7.52
C ILE A 95 2.21 -7.62 -8.77
N GLU A 96 3.35 -8.14 -9.17
CA GLU A 96 4.07 -7.75 -10.39
C GLU A 96 4.30 -8.99 -11.26
N ASP A 97 4.14 -8.89 -12.57
CA ASP A 97 4.22 -10.03 -13.48
C ASP A 97 5.39 -9.98 -14.48
N GLY A 98 5.96 -8.81 -14.74
CA GLY A 98 7.20 -8.65 -15.50
C GLY A 98 7.12 -9.02 -16.99
N PHE A 99 6.01 -8.72 -17.68
CA PHE A 99 5.82 -9.04 -19.09
C PHE A 99 5.73 -7.82 -20.00
N THR A 100 6.31 -7.94 -21.21
CA THR A 100 6.15 -6.97 -22.31
C THR A 100 4.84 -7.21 -23.06
N LEU A 101 4.41 -6.25 -23.87
CA LEU A 101 3.18 -6.38 -24.69
C LEU A 101 3.18 -7.66 -25.55
N SER A 102 4.32 -8.04 -26.10
CA SER A 102 4.42 -9.19 -27.02
C SER A 102 4.28 -10.56 -26.33
N ASN A 103 4.59 -10.65 -25.02
CA ASN A 103 4.58 -11.90 -24.27
C ASN A 103 3.62 -11.90 -23.07
N GLN A 104 2.85 -10.84 -22.88
CA GLN A 104 1.81 -10.74 -21.87
C GLN A 104 0.59 -11.55 -22.30
N SER A 105 0.23 -12.60 -21.56
CA SER A 105 -1.06 -13.25 -21.77
C SER A 105 -2.20 -12.40 -21.19
N TYR A 106 -3.38 -12.45 -21.83
CA TYR A 106 -4.55 -11.74 -21.32
C TYR A 106 -4.96 -12.20 -19.91
N GLU A 107 -4.84 -13.48 -19.63
CA GLU A 107 -5.10 -14.05 -18.31
C GLU A 107 -4.21 -13.42 -17.23
N LYS A 108 -2.89 -13.37 -17.43
CA LYS A 108 -1.93 -12.75 -16.51
C LYS A 108 -2.20 -11.26 -16.35
N TYR A 109 -2.46 -10.55 -17.48
CA TYR A 109 -2.87 -9.16 -17.44
C TYR A 109 -4.10 -8.96 -16.53
N ARG A 110 -5.16 -9.76 -16.73
CA ARG A 110 -6.38 -9.67 -15.93
C ARG A 110 -6.15 -10.01 -14.46
N ASN A 111 -5.31 -10.99 -14.15
CA ASN A 111 -4.97 -11.31 -12.76
C ASN A 111 -4.26 -10.14 -12.07
N THR A 112 -3.29 -9.51 -12.73
CA THR A 112 -2.63 -8.32 -12.18
C THR A 112 -3.60 -7.16 -11.98
N MET A 113 -4.51 -6.92 -12.95
CA MET A 113 -5.55 -5.90 -12.80
C MET A 113 -6.49 -6.18 -11.63
N LYS A 114 -6.94 -7.44 -11.47
CA LYS A 114 -7.80 -7.85 -10.34
C LYS A 114 -7.19 -7.48 -8.98
N VAL A 115 -5.93 -7.84 -8.76
CA VAL A 115 -5.28 -7.61 -7.47
C VAL A 115 -4.88 -6.14 -7.28
N ASN A 116 -4.35 -5.50 -8.33
CA ASN A 116 -3.74 -4.18 -8.20
C ASN A 116 -4.71 -3.00 -8.41
N LEU A 117 -5.87 -3.24 -9.04
CA LEU A 117 -6.84 -2.17 -9.34
C LEU A 117 -8.26 -2.50 -8.89
N ASP A 118 -8.79 -3.68 -9.28
CA ASP A 118 -10.16 -4.05 -8.93
C ASP A 118 -10.30 -4.25 -7.41
N ALA A 119 -9.34 -4.92 -6.76
CA ALA A 119 -9.36 -5.14 -5.31
C ALA A 119 -9.34 -3.84 -4.49
N PRO A 120 -8.47 -2.84 -4.74
CA PRO A 120 -8.56 -1.53 -4.10
C PRO A 120 -9.90 -0.83 -4.27
N PHE A 121 -10.53 -0.95 -5.44
CA PHE A 121 -11.88 -0.45 -5.68
C PHE A 121 -12.90 -1.17 -4.78
N LEU A 122 -12.90 -2.50 -4.79
CA LEU A 122 -13.81 -3.32 -3.99
C LEU A 122 -13.60 -3.11 -2.49
N CYS A 123 -12.35 -3.08 -2.03
CA CYS A 123 -12.03 -2.77 -0.63
C CYS A 123 -12.55 -1.39 -0.23
N SER A 124 -12.39 -0.37 -1.07
CA SER A 124 -12.90 0.97 -0.80
C SER A 124 -14.42 0.99 -0.75
N LYS A 125 -15.10 0.31 -1.69
CA LYS A 125 -16.56 0.15 -1.75
C LYS A 125 -17.12 -0.49 -0.48
N TYR A 126 -16.55 -1.62 -0.05
CA TYR A 126 -17.04 -2.36 1.11
C TYR A 126 -16.61 -1.74 2.45
N ALA A 127 -15.51 -0.97 2.47
CA ALA A 127 -15.11 -0.19 3.63
C ALA A 127 -16.01 1.04 3.86
N LEU A 128 -16.61 1.60 2.81
CA LEU A 128 -17.30 2.89 2.86
C LEU A 128 -18.34 2.99 3.98
N PRO A 129 -19.26 2.02 4.19
CA PRO A 129 -20.25 2.10 5.27
C PRO A 129 -19.65 2.09 6.69
N LEU A 130 -18.41 1.61 6.83
CA LEU A 130 -17.67 1.59 8.10
C LEU A 130 -16.84 2.86 8.27
N LEU A 131 -16.27 3.39 7.20
CA LEU A 131 -15.55 4.66 7.17
C LEU A 131 -16.48 5.86 7.44
N GLU A 132 -17.72 5.82 6.97
CA GLU A 132 -18.75 6.84 7.24
C GLU A 132 -19.11 6.97 8.73
N LYS A 133 -18.86 5.92 9.51
CA LYS A 133 -19.05 5.96 10.97
C LYS A 133 -17.87 6.57 11.71
N SER A 134 -16.73 6.73 11.03
CA SER A 134 -15.55 7.38 11.59
C SER A 134 -15.70 8.90 11.53
N LYS A 135 -15.17 9.58 12.55
CA LYS A 135 -15.07 11.06 12.54
C LYS A 135 -13.98 11.59 11.61
N SER A 136 -13.09 10.72 11.15
CA SER A 136 -11.91 11.09 10.34
C SER A 136 -11.51 9.93 9.42
N GLY A 137 -12.41 9.55 8.50
CA GLY A 137 -12.15 8.45 7.55
C GLY A 137 -10.95 8.74 6.64
N ARG A 138 -10.13 7.72 6.38
CA ARG A 138 -8.96 7.80 5.48
C ARG A 138 -8.91 6.58 4.56
N ILE A 139 -8.61 6.80 3.29
CA ILE A 139 -8.24 5.75 2.33
C ILE A 139 -6.86 6.10 1.78
N ILE A 140 -5.92 5.18 1.93
CA ILE A 140 -4.56 5.34 1.41
C ILE A 140 -4.32 4.27 0.34
N MET A 141 -3.95 4.71 -0.87
CA MET A 141 -3.60 3.82 -1.98
C MET A 141 -2.08 3.71 -2.09
N ILE A 142 -1.54 2.50 -2.11
CA ILE A 142 -0.12 2.29 -2.43
C ILE A 142 0.01 2.06 -3.93
N SER A 143 0.33 3.15 -4.63
CA SER A 143 0.59 3.17 -6.07
C SER A 143 2.06 2.76 -6.36
N SER A 144 2.72 3.43 -7.27
CA SER A 144 4.13 3.27 -7.63
C SER A 144 4.59 4.47 -8.48
N ILE A 145 5.89 4.76 -8.53
CA ILE A 145 6.46 5.63 -9.55
C ILE A 145 6.13 5.14 -10.97
N GLN A 146 5.94 3.83 -11.15
CA GLN A 146 5.51 3.23 -12.42
C GLN A 146 4.07 3.57 -12.79
N GLY A 147 3.28 4.11 -11.88
CA GLY A 147 1.97 4.71 -12.19
C GLY A 147 2.05 6.10 -12.81
N ILE A 148 3.23 6.75 -12.76
CA ILE A 148 3.49 8.11 -13.28
C ILE A 148 4.47 8.06 -14.46
N ARG A 149 5.43 7.13 -14.42
CA ARG A 149 6.46 6.93 -15.43
C ARG A 149 6.31 5.56 -16.07
N GLY A 150 6.43 5.47 -17.38
CA GLY A 150 6.45 4.19 -18.08
C GLY A 150 7.73 3.41 -17.76
N TYR A 151 7.56 2.12 -17.43
CA TYR A 151 8.66 1.18 -17.23
C TYR A 151 8.47 -0.02 -18.16
N LYS A 152 9.51 -0.36 -18.93
CA LYS A 152 9.46 -1.44 -19.92
C LYS A 152 9.29 -2.79 -19.22
N GLY A 153 8.39 -3.63 -19.75
CA GLY A 153 8.24 -5.00 -19.25
C GLY A 153 7.23 -5.18 -18.13
N ASN A 154 6.39 -4.17 -17.85
CA ASN A 154 5.42 -4.18 -16.75
C ASN A 154 4.08 -3.55 -17.13
N ILE A 155 3.53 -3.91 -18.29
CA ILE A 155 2.34 -3.22 -18.83
C ILE A 155 1.12 -3.28 -17.91
N SER A 156 0.79 -4.44 -17.35
CA SER A 156 -0.34 -4.63 -16.45
C SER A 156 -0.15 -3.85 -15.14
N TYR A 157 1.03 -3.95 -14.55
CA TYR A 157 1.36 -3.26 -13.29
C TYR A 157 1.32 -1.74 -13.46
N ASN A 158 2.00 -1.19 -14.49
CA ASN A 158 2.02 0.25 -14.77
C ASN A 158 0.60 0.79 -15.00
N THR A 159 -0.21 0.05 -15.77
CA THR A 159 -1.61 0.41 -16.05
C THR A 159 -2.43 0.44 -14.74
N ALA A 160 -2.33 -0.60 -13.91
CA ALA A 160 -3.04 -0.67 -12.65
C ALA A 160 -2.62 0.45 -11.68
N LYS A 161 -1.30 0.67 -11.53
CA LYS A 161 -0.77 1.71 -10.61
C LYS A 161 -1.08 3.12 -11.09
N GLY A 162 -1.14 3.37 -12.41
CA GLY A 162 -1.66 4.61 -13.00
C GLY A 162 -3.16 4.78 -12.73
N GLY A 163 -3.93 3.70 -12.87
CA GLY A 163 -5.35 3.66 -12.52
C GLY A 163 -5.61 4.01 -11.06
N LEU A 164 -4.80 3.51 -10.11
CA LEU A 164 -4.90 3.85 -8.69
C LEU A 164 -4.69 5.34 -8.41
N ILE A 165 -3.74 5.98 -9.10
CA ILE A 165 -3.51 7.41 -8.95
C ILE A 165 -4.73 8.22 -9.38
N ASN A 166 -5.37 7.83 -10.48
CA ASN A 166 -6.59 8.52 -10.91
C ASN A 166 -7.80 8.17 -10.04
N MET A 167 -7.95 6.92 -9.61
CA MET A 167 -8.98 6.49 -8.67
C MET A 167 -8.89 7.27 -7.35
N THR A 168 -7.66 7.55 -6.85
CA THR A 168 -7.44 8.39 -5.69
C THR A 168 -8.10 9.76 -5.83
N ARG A 169 -7.94 10.41 -7.00
CA ARG A 169 -8.53 11.74 -7.27
C ARG A 169 -10.05 11.69 -7.33
N VAL A 170 -10.59 10.68 -8.00
CA VAL A 170 -12.05 10.50 -8.13
C VAL A 170 -12.67 10.29 -6.74
N LEU A 171 -12.15 9.33 -5.98
CA LEU A 171 -12.67 9.04 -4.63
C LEU A 171 -12.48 10.22 -3.66
N ALA A 172 -11.41 10.99 -3.80
CA ALA A 172 -11.19 12.19 -2.99
C ALA A 172 -12.31 13.24 -3.21
N VAL A 173 -12.74 13.41 -4.45
CA VAL A 173 -13.84 14.34 -4.79
C VAL A 173 -15.19 13.78 -4.30
N GLU A 174 -15.47 12.51 -4.58
CA GLU A 174 -16.74 11.87 -4.21
C GLU A 174 -16.97 11.77 -2.71
N LEU A 175 -15.89 11.54 -1.93
CA LEU A 175 -15.98 11.26 -0.51
C LEU A 175 -15.69 12.46 0.39
N ALA A 176 -15.38 13.62 -0.19
CA ALA A 176 -15.11 14.86 0.57
C ALA A 176 -16.29 15.28 1.46
N GLU A 177 -17.50 15.22 0.96
CA GLU A 177 -18.72 15.55 1.72
C GLU A 177 -18.95 14.62 2.92
N LYS A 178 -18.38 13.41 2.89
CA LYS A 178 -18.45 12.42 3.97
C LYS A 178 -17.27 12.57 4.95
N ASN A 179 -16.43 13.59 4.80
CA ASN A 179 -15.22 13.81 5.59
C ASN A 179 -14.23 12.61 5.53
N ILE A 180 -14.17 11.93 4.38
CA ILE A 180 -13.22 10.86 4.11
C ILE A 180 -12.15 11.40 3.16
N LEU A 181 -10.90 11.40 3.61
CA LEU A 181 -9.78 11.85 2.78
C LEU A 181 -9.15 10.67 2.06
N VAL A 182 -8.85 10.84 0.79
CA VAL A 182 -8.27 9.78 -0.04
C VAL A 182 -6.98 10.28 -0.66
N ASN A 183 -5.87 9.60 -0.36
CA ASN A 183 -4.54 9.96 -0.86
C ASN A 183 -3.78 8.71 -1.31
N SER A 184 -2.73 8.92 -2.06
CA SER A 184 -1.85 7.87 -2.57
C SER A 184 -0.40 8.10 -2.16
N VAL A 185 0.31 7.02 -1.90
CA VAL A 185 1.78 7.00 -1.83
C VAL A 185 2.30 6.23 -3.03
N ALA A 186 3.29 6.78 -3.72
CA ALA A 186 3.93 6.17 -4.88
C ALA A 186 5.40 5.86 -4.56
N PRO A 187 5.70 4.62 -4.08
CA PRO A 187 7.06 4.21 -3.81
C PRO A 187 7.90 4.07 -5.08
N GLY A 188 9.20 4.34 -4.95
CA GLY A 188 10.22 3.97 -5.92
C GLY A 188 10.79 2.58 -5.67
N PHE A 189 12.12 2.47 -5.73
CA PHE A 189 12.84 1.24 -5.44
C PHE A 189 12.90 0.98 -3.93
N ILE A 190 12.13 0.01 -3.44
CA ILE A 190 12.04 -0.34 -2.02
C ILE A 190 12.55 -1.77 -1.82
N ASN A 191 13.43 -1.96 -0.85
CA ASN A 191 13.97 -3.27 -0.49
C ASN A 191 12.86 -4.16 0.10
N THR A 192 12.34 -5.05 -0.74
CA THR A 192 11.25 -6.00 -0.42
C THR A 192 11.48 -7.29 -1.22
N ASN A 193 10.66 -8.31 -0.95
CA ASN A 193 10.70 -9.55 -1.74
C ASN A 193 10.39 -9.32 -3.25
N MET A 194 9.71 -8.22 -3.58
CA MET A 194 9.41 -7.85 -4.98
C MET A 194 10.69 -7.41 -5.73
N SER A 195 11.71 -6.91 -5.02
CA SER A 195 13.00 -6.54 -5.60
C SER A 195 13.98 -7.73 -5.78
N ILE A 196 13.58 -8.94 -5.36
CA ILE A 196 14.34 -10.15 -5.56
C ILE A 196 14.02 -10.69 -6.96
N MET A 197 15.03 -10.80 -7.79
CA MET A 197 14.93 -11.33 -9.14
C MET A 197 14.72 -12.86 -9.14
N LYS A 198 14.35 -13.42 -10.29
CA LYS A 198 14.13 -14.88 -10.44
C LYS A 198 15.34 -15.75 -10.12
N ASP A 199 16.54 -15.20 -10.24
CA ASP A 199 17.82 -15.86 -9.91
C ASP A 199 18.19 -15.73 -8.42
N GLY A 200 17.35 -15.07 -7.61
CA GLY A 200 17.58 -14.85 -6.19
C GLY A 200 18.43 -13.62 -5.85
N ASN A 201 18.98 -12.93 -6.86
CA ASN A 201 19.74 -11.70 -6.66
C ASN A 201 18.81 -10.50 -6.45
N LEU A 202 19.29 -9.47 -5.77
CA LEU A 202 18.60 -8.19 -5.69
C LEU A 202 18.80 -7.40 -7.00
N GLU A 203 17.75 -6.80 -7.52
CA GLU A 203 17.83 -5.92 -8.70
C GLU A 203 18.90 -4.83 -8.53
N TRP A 204 19.06 -4.31 -7.31
CA TRP A 204 20.07 -3.33 -6.91
C TRP A 204 21.51 -3.79 -7.18
N ASP A 205 21.81 -5.07 -7.03
CA ASP A 205 23.16 -5.60 -7.16
C ASP A 205 23.56 -5.84 -8.61
N THR A 206 22.61 -5.71 -9.55
CA THR A 206 22.88 -5.89 -10.97
C THR A 206 23.73 -4.75 -11.55
N ASP A 207 24.59 -5.09 -12.50
CA ASP A 207 25.38 -4.08 -13.22
C ASP A 207 24.48 -3.10 -13.97
N TRP A 208 23.36 -3.59 -14.52
CA TRP A 208 22.36 -2.75 -15.16
C TRP A 208 21.82 -1.66 -14.22
N PHE A 209 21.43 -2.02 -12.98
CA PHE A 209 20.92 -1.05 -12.01
C PHE A 209 21.99 -0.02 -11.65
N LYS A 210 23.22 -0.50 -11.37
CA LYS A 210 24.37 0.35 -11.05
C LYS A 210 24.69 1.33 -12.18
N ASP A 211 24.73 0.83 -13.42
CA ASP A 211 25.01 1.68 -14.58
C ASP A 211 23.89 2.68 -14.86
N VAL A 212 22.61 2.28 -14.77
CA VAL A 212 21.49 3.15 -15.13
C VAL A 212 21.16 4.15 -14.03
N TYR A 213 21.14 3.72 -12.77
CA TYR A 213 20.59 4.52 -11.68
C TYR A 213 21.65 5.15 -10.76
N LEU A 214 22.80 4.50 -10.56
CA LEU A 214 23.83 5.02 -9.66
C LEU A 214 24.89 5.82 -10.41
N LYS A 215 25.46 5.27 -11.47
CA LYS A 215 26.52 5.92 -12.25
C LYS A 215 26.11 7.25 -12.89
N TYR A 216 24.86 7.32 -13.37
CA TYR A 216 24.31 8.55 -13.97
C TYR A 216 23.44 9.36 -13.00
N GLU A 217 23.54 9.10 -11.70
CA GLU A 217 22.84 9.84 -10.64
C GLU A 217 21.32 9.94 -10.84
N LYS A 218 20.71 9.00 -11.58
CA LYS A 218 19.26 8.97 -11.80
C LYS A 218 18.47 8.58 -10.55
N LEU A 219 19.13 8.06 -9.52
CA LEU A 219 18.61 7.89 -8.19
C LEU A 219 19.44 8.76 -7.23
N PRO A 220 19.03 10.03 -7.01
CA PRO A 220 19.84 11.01 -6.28
C PRO A 220 20.25 10.59 -4.88
N MET A 221 19.37 9.88 -4.15
CA MET A 221 19.72 9.38 -2.81
C MET A 221 20.67 8.17 -2.83
N ALA A 222 20.98 7.61 -3.99
CA ALA A 222 21.91 6.51 -4.23
C ALA A 222 21.74 5.32 -3.26
N ARG A 223 20.50 5.01 -2.86
CA ARG A 223 20.13 3.86 -2.04
C ARG A 223 18.72 3.40 -2.34
N TYR A 224 18.43 2.14 -2.10
CA TYR A 224 17.06 1.68 -1.95
C TYR A 224 16.38 2.34 -0.75
N GLY A 225 15.09 2.60 -0.89
CA GLY A 225 14.23 2.84 0.27
C GLY A 225 13.98 1.53 1.03
N ASN A 226 13.59 1.68 2.29
CA ASN A 226 13.11 0.58 3.12
C ASN A 226 11.60 0.70 3.32
N PRO A 227 10.90 -0.36 3.72
CA PRO A 227 9.50 -0.30 4.08
C PRO A 227 9.15 0.84 5.06
N ASP A 228 10.04 1.17 5.98
CA ASP A 228 9.86 2.25 6.95
C ASP A 228 9.87 3.66 6.30
N ASP A 229 10.60 3.86 5.20
CA ASP A 229 10.58 5.12 4.43
C ASP A 229 9.16 5.36 3.87
N VAL A 230 8.50 4.30 3.38
CA VAL A 230 7.13 4.36 2.86
C VAL A 230 6.11 4.50 3.99
N ALA A 231 6.30 3.75 5.08
CA ALA A 231 5.42 3.77 6.25
C ALA A 231 5.32 5.17 6.89
N GLY A 232 6.40 5.95 6.84
CA GLY A 232 6.40 7.36 7.28
C GLY A 232 5.43 8.23 6.50
N ALA A 233 5.41 8.11 5.17
CA ALA A 233 4.48 8.84 4.30
C ALA A 233 3.02 8.37 4.48
N VAL A 234 2.81 7.06 4.63
CA VAL A 234 1.49 6.50 4.95
C VAL A 234 0.99 7.04 6.29
N PHE A 235 1.84 7.04 7.31
CA PHE A 235 1.49 7.58 8.62
C PHE A 235 1.10 9.06 8.55
N PHE A 236 1.81 9.88 7.78
CA PHE A 236 1.42 11.28 7.54
C PHE A 236 -0.02 11.37 7.06
N PHE A 237 -0.39 10.60 6.01
CA PHE A 237 -1.76 10.60 5.50
C PHE A 237 -2.80 10.01 6.47
N CYS A 238 -2.39 9.11 7.37
CA CYS A 238 -3.25 8.56 8.41
C CYS A 238 -3.49 9.52 9.58
N SER A 239 -2.64 10.52 9.76
CA SER A 239 -2.62 11.43 10.92
C SER A 239 -3.40 12.73 10.68
N GLU A 240 -3.60 13.50 11.75
CA GLU A 240 -4.21 14.83 11.68
C GLU A 240 -3.33 15.88 10.97
N ASP A 241 -2.05 15.60 10.73
CA ASP A 241 -1.17 16.49 9.97
C ASP A 241 -1.60 16.67 8.53
N SER A 242 -2.34 15.69 7.99
CA SER A 242 -2.87 15.70 6.63
C SER A 242 -4.35 16.08 6.53
N LYS A 243 -4.97 16.62 7.59
CA LYS A 243 -6.42 16.90 7.66
C LYS A 243 -6.98 17.80 6.55
N TYR A 244 -6.13 18.50 5.82
CA TYR A 244 -6.49 19.35 4.67
C TYR A 244 -5.86 18.86 3.37
N VAL A 245 -5.46 17.58 3.32
CA VAL A 245 -4.80 16.96 2.15
C VAL A 245 -5.68 15.81 1.65
N THR A 246 -6.21 15.95 0.44
CA THR A 246 -6.96 14.88 -0.25
C THR A 246 -6.69 14.90 -1.76
N GLY A 247 -6.81 13.77 -2.44
CA GLY A 247 -6.56 13.62 -3.86
C GLY A 247 -5.09 13.68 -4.27
N GLN A 248 -4.15 13.66 -3.32
CA GLN A 248 -2.73 13.82 -3.59
C GLN A 248 -2.02 12.48 -3.74
N THR A 249 -0.95 12.49 -4.51
CA THR A 249 0.00 11.38 -4.63
C THR A 249 1.37 11.85 -4.19
N LEU A 250 1.88 11.29 -3.09
CA LEU A 250 3.21 11.57 -2.57
C LEU A 250 4.21 10.52 -3.07
N LEU A 251 5.24 10.98 -3.78
CA LEU A 251 6.32 10.11 -4.22
C LEU A 251 7.31 9.88 -3.08
N VAL A 252 7.68 8.59 -2.88
CA VAL A 252 8.69 8.18 -1.90
C VAL A 252 9.70 7.31 -2.66
N ASP A 253 10.60 7.96 -3.39
CA ASP A 253 11.36 7.34 -4.46
C ASP A 253 12.86 7.72 -4.51
N GLY A 254 13.36 8.37 -3.48
CA GLY A 254 14.76 8.80 -3.43
C GLY A 254 15.14 9.83 -4.51
N GLY A 255 14.14 10.48 -5.12
CA GLY A 255 14.34 11.51 -6.14
C GLY A 255 14.40 10.99 -7.58
N VAL A 256 14.17 9.68 -7.79
CA VAL A 256 14.25 9.08 -9.15
C VAL A 256 13.31 9.74 -10.15
N SER A 257 12.12 10.15 -9.71
CA SER A 257 11.14 10.81 -10.58
C SER A 257 11.42 12.30 -10.81
N ALA A 258 12.33 12.91 -10.06
CA ALA A 258 12.72 14.31 -10.20
C ALA A 258 13.83 14.52 -11.25
N THR A 259 14.45 13.43 -11.71
CA THR A 259 15.47 13.45 -12.77
C THR A 259 14.86 13.14 -14.14
N PHE A 260 15.53 13.57 -15.25
CA PHE A 260 15.15 13.30 -16.64
C PHE A 260 16.09 12.34 -17.35
#